data_6f5787f434237892c8b353ecc9e09436
#
_entry.id   6f5787f434237892c8b353ecc9e09436
#
_cell.length_a   1.000
_cell.length_b   1.000
_cell.length_c   1.000
_cell.angle_alpha   90.00
_cell.angle_beta   90.00
_cell.angle_gamma   90.00
#
_symmetry.space_group_name_H-M   'P 1'
#
loop_
_entity.id
_entity.type
_entity.pdbx_description
1 polymer ?
#
loop_
_entity_poly.entity_id
_entity_poly.type
_entity_poly.pdbx_seq_one_letter_code
_entity_poly.pdbx_strand_id
1 'polypeptide(L)'
;AKGDVDFKAQLTKIKASGADAIVLSALIAEGAPIMVQARQLGMNMPVIGGNGMNSVKIFDLAKDKSDNLWVGSPWALGNQTKENTKFVVAYTQKYKSAPDQFGAQAYDAMNIVAAALGKIKLSGNLDADRKALRDALPAVTHTGATGPFKFRQAMGKDGKPAGYDAQQAAIVSVTQGGKYSIEK
;
A
#
# COMPACT_ATOMS: atom_id res chain seq x y z
N ALA A 1 7.78 -2.67 -19.31
CA ALA A 1 8.24 -1.40 -18.72
C ALA A 1 7.03 -0.57 -18.26
N LYS A 2 7.26 0.59 -17.64
CA LYS A 2 6.18 1.51 -17.25
C LYS A 2 5.45 1.98 -18.52
N GLY A 3 4.12 1.82 -18.52
CA GLY A 3 3.26 2.17 -19.65
C GLY A 3 3.10 1.07 -20.69
N ASP A 4 3.71 -0.10 -20.51
CA ASP A 4 3.44 -1.25 -21.38
C ASP A 4 1.99 -1.71 -21.21
N VAL A 5 1.39 -2.15 -22.30
CA VAL A 5 0.00 -2.61 -22.34
C VAL A 5 -0.14 -4.04 -22.87
N ASP A 6 0.91 -4.63 -23.44
CA ASP A 6 0.93 -6.02 -23.92
C ASP A 6 2.00 -6.84 -23.18
N PHE A 7 1.54 -7.90 -22.50
CA PHE A 7 2.35 -8.80 -21.69
C PHE A 7 2.22 -10.27 -22.12
N LYS A 8 1.60 -10.52 -23.27
CA LYS A 8 1.30 -11.89 -23.74
C LYS A 8 2.55 -12.74 -23.89
N ALA A 9 3.66 -12.17 -24.38
CA ALA A 9 4.89 -12.91 -24.56
C ALA A 9 5.48 -13.40 -23.23
N GLN A 10 5.46 -12.54 -22.18
CA GLN A 10 5.91 -12.91 -20.84
C GLN A 10 4.97 -13.92 -20.20
N LEU A 11 3.65 -13.70 -20.30
CA LEU A 11 2.64 -14.59 -19.76
C LEU A 11 2.66 -15.97 -20.43
N THR A 12 2.91 -16.05 -21.73
CA THR A 12 3.07 -17.32 -22.43
C THR A 12 4.27 -18.13 -21.90
N LYS A 13 5.39 -17.45 -21.59
CA LYS A 13 6.56 -18.11 -20.96
C LYS A 13 6.23 -18.59 -19.55
N ILE A 14 5.53 -17.78 -18.76
CA ILE A 14 5.09 -18.16 -17.40
C ILE A 14 4.15 -19.35 -17.46
N LYS A 15 3.18 -19.36 -18.40
CA LYS A 15 2.27 -20.49 -18.59
C LYS A 15 3.02 -21.79 -18.95
N ALA A 16 4.01 -21.69 -19.85
CA ALA A 16 4.82 -22.84 -20.26
C ALA A 16 5.73 -23.38 -19.14
N SER A 17 6.04 -22.59 -18.12
CA SER A 17 6.86 -23.02 -16.98
C SER A 17 6.10 -23.88 -15.97
N GLY A 18 4.77 -23.99 -16.09
CA GLY A 18 3.95 -24.72 -15.12
C GLY A 18 3.82 -24.03 -13.75
N ALA A 19 4.04 -22.71 -13.70
CA ALA A 19 3.89 -21.94 -12.45
C ALA A 19 2.46 -22.03 -11.91
N ASP A 20 2.31 -22.19 -10.60
CA ASP A 20 1.05 -22.29 -9.87
C ASP A 20 0.64 -20.97 -9.20
N ALA A 21 1.50 -19.94 -9.23
CA ALA A 21 1.21 -18.58 -8.79
C ALA A 21 2.05 -17.57 -9.59
N ILE A 22 1.58 -16.32 -9.65
CA ILE A 22 2.32 -15.18 -10.22
C ILE A 22 2.59 -14.19 -9.12
N VAL A 23 3.87 -13.91 -8.83
CA VAL A 23 4.27 -12.78 -7.98
C VAL A 23 4.49 -11.56 -8.88
N LEU A 24 3.73 -10.49 -8.64
CA LEU A 24 3.67 -9.32 -9.49
C LEU A 24 4.14 -8.07 -8.74
N SER A 25 5.29 -7.55 -9.13
CA SER A 25 5.78 -6.23 -8.69
C SER A 25 5.36 -5.17 -9.71
N ALA A 26 4.17 -4.61 -9.53
CA ALA A 26 3.59 -3.63 -10.45
C ALA A 26 2.72 -2.62 -9.70
N LEU A 27 2.40 -1.52 -10.38
CA LEU A 27 1.30 -0.65 -10.01
C LEU A 27 0.03 -1.10 -10.74
N ILE A 28 -1.11 -0.52 -10.32
CA ILE A 28 -2.42 -0.93 -10.83
C ILE A 28 -2.56 -0.73 -12.35
N ALA A 29 -1.89 0.29 -12.93
CA ALA A 29 -1.99 0.62 -14.34
C ALA A 29 -1.45 -0.49 -15.25
N GLU A 30 -0.37 -1.15 -14.86
CA GLU A 30 0.22 -2.29 -15.56
C GLU A 30 -0.31 -3.63 -15.04
N GLY A 31 -0.60 -3.70 -13.74
CA GLY A 31 -1.05 -4.93 -13.10
C GLY A 31 -2.43 -5.39 -13.58
N ALA A 32 -3.36 -4.48 -13.80
CA ALA A 32 -4.69 -4.82 -14.29
C ALA A 32 -4.66 -5.45 -15.71
N PRO A 33 -4.00 -4.86 -16.73
CA PRO A 33 -3.87 -5.52 -18.03
C PRO A 33 -3.10 -6.84 -17.97
N ILE A 34 -2.11 -7.00 -17.08
CA ILE A 34 -1.44 -8.30 -16.87
C ILE A 34 -2.45 -9.33 -16.38
N MET A 35 -3.28 -9.01 -15.39
CA MET A 35 -4.31 -9.94 -14.91
C MET A 35 -5.31 -10.30 -16.00
N VAL A 36 -5.82 -9.31 -16.74
CA VAL A 36 -6.76 -9.53 -17.84
C VAL A 36 -6.17 -10.52 -18.86
N GLN A 37 -4.94 -10.27 -19.32
CA GLN A 37 -4.27 -11.09 -20.32
C GLN A 37 -3.94 -12.49 -19.77
N ALA A 38 -3.54 -12.62 -18.50
CA ALA A 38 -3.34 -13.92 -17.86
C ALA A 38 -4.64 -14.74 -17.88
N ARG A 39 -5.76 -14.15 -17.45
CA ARG A 39 -7.07 -14.84 -17.47
C ARG A 39 -7.52 -15.21 -18.89
N GLN A 40 -7.27 -14.35 -19.89
CA GLN A 40 -7.54 -14.65 -21.30
C GLN A 40 -6.71 -15.82 -21.83
N LEU A 41 -5.51 -16.03 -21.32
CA LEU A 41 -4.66 -17.18 -21.61
C LEU A 41 -5.05 -18.45 -20.82
N GLY A 42 -6.13 -18.39 -20.02
CA GLY A 42 -6.57 -19.50 -19.16
C GLY A 42 -5.71 -19.71 -17.91
N MET A 43 -4.93 -18.71 -17.51
CA MET A 43 -4.10 -18.74 -16.30
C MET A 43 -4.93 -18.26 -15.11
N ASN A 44 -5.53 -19.20 -14.36
CA ASN A 44 -6.43 -18.90 -13.25
C ASN A 44 -5.74 -19.01 -11.87
N MET A 45 -4.41 -19.24 -11.83
CA MET A 45 -3.65 -19.28 -10.60
C MET A 45 -3.72 -17.93 -9.83
N PRO A 46 -3.41 -17.93 -8.54
CA PRO A 46 -3.31 -16.72 -7.74
C PRO A 46 -2.30 -15.72 -8.33
N VAL A 47 -2.65 -14.44 -8.27
CA VAL A 47 -1.71 -13.34 -8.52
C VAL A 47 -1.44 -12.68 -7.17
N ILE A 48 -0.17 -12.58 -6.79
CA ILE A 48 0.27 -12.00 -5.53
C ILE A 48 0.92 -10.67 -5.82
N GLY A 49 0.30 -9.59 -5.38
CA GLY A 49 0.78 -8.22 -5.57
C GLY A 49 1.19 -7.55 -4.26
N GLY A 50 2.05 -6.56 -4.36
CA GLY A 50 2.34 -5.64 -3.27
C GLY A 50 1.29 -4.53 -3.16
N ASN A 51 1.54 -3.57 -2.27
CA ASN A 51 0.63 -2.45 -1.98
C ASN A 51 0.31 -1.58 -3.22
N GLY A 52 1.15 -1.57 -4.25
CA GLY A 52 0.89 -0.91 -5.53
C GLY A 52 -0.32 -1.45 -6.30
N MET A 53 -0.77 -2.67 -5.96
CA MET A 53 -1.96 -3.30 -6.51
C MET A 53 -3.21 -3.10 -5.64
N ASN A 54 -3.08 -2.50 -4.44
CA ASN A 54 -4.21 -2.29 -3.52
C ASN A 54 -5.02 -1.05 -3.92
N SER A 55 -5.85 -1.20 -4.93
CA SER A 55 -6.73 -0.13 -5.41
C SER A 55 -8.06 -0.70 -5.91
N VAL A 56 -9.17 -0.08 -5.52
CA VAL A 56 -10.51 -0.44 -6.03
C VAL A 56 -10.63 -0.27 -7.55
N LYS A 57 -9.75 0.49 -8.17
CA LYS A 57 -9.66 0.63 -9.63
C LYS A 57 -9.39 -0.69 -10.36
N ILE A 58 -8.90 -1.72 -9.64
CA ILE A 58 -8.74 -3.06 -10.23
C ILE A 58 -10.07 -3.59 -10.78
N PHE A 59 -11.18 -3.31 -10.08
CA PHE A 59 -12.51 -3.77 -10.49
C PHE A 59 -13.03 -3.06 -11.74
N ASP A 60 -12.68 -1.80 -11.94
CA ASP A 60 -13.02 -1.04 -13.16
C ASP A 60 -12.17 -1.50 -14.36
N LEU A 61 -10.86 -1.74 -14.13
CA LEU A 61 -9.90 -2.05 -15.18
C LEU A 61 -9.90 -3.51 -15.60
N ALA A 62 -10.00 -4.44 -14.65
CA ALA A 62 -9.94 -5.87 -14.91
C ALA A 62 -11.32 -6.57 -14.85
N LYS A 63 -12.34 -5.89 -14.30
CA LYS A 63 -13.73 -6.41 -14.20
C LYS A 63 -13.77 -7.81 -13.59
N ASP A 64 -14.43 -8.76 -14.26
CA ASP A 64 -14.52 -10.17 -13.90
C ASP A 64 -13.17 -10.91 -13.88
N LYS A 65 -12.12 -10.34 -14.43
CA LYS A 65 -10.75 -10.88 -14.45
C LYS A 65 -9.94 -10.44 -13.22
N SER A 66 -10.53 -9.65 -12.32
CA SER A 66 -9.85 -9.17 -11.11
C SER A 66 -9.77 -10.19 -9.99
N ASP A 67 -10.52 -11.28 -10.04
CA ASP A 67 -10.58 -12.28 -8.97
C ASP A 67 -9.25 -13.01 -8.74
N ASN A 68 -9.03 -13.45 -7.49
CA ASN A 68 -7.85 -14.17 -7.06
C ASN A 68 -6.54 -13.34 -7.14
N LEU A 69 -6.66 -12.02 -6.90
CA LEU A 69 -5.53 -11.15 -6.60
C LEU A 69 -5.34 -11.06 -5.09
N TRP A 70 -4.18 -11.47 -4.61
CA TRP A 70 -3.75 -11.40 -3.22
C TRP A 70 -2.84 -10.19 -3.04
N VAL A 71 -3.16 -9.32 -2.08
CA VAL A 71 -2.41 -8.07 -1.88
C VAL A 71 -1.97 -7.96 -0.43
N GLY A 72 -0.66 -7.82 -0.23
CA GLY A 72 -0.09 -7.41 1.06
C GLY A 72 0.02 -5.89 1.12
N SER A 73 -0.65 -5.26 2.09
CA SER A 73 -0.61 -3.80 2.24
C SER A 73 -0.75 -3.38 3.72
N PRO A 74 -0.32 -2.18 4.10
CA PRO A 74 -0.49 -1.70 5.47
C PRO A 74 -1.93 -1.24 5.78
N TRP A 75 -2.83 -1.25 4.80
CA TRP A 75 -4.20 -0.77 4.97
C TRP A 75 -5.19 -1.56 4.12
N ALA A 76 -6.39 -1.76 4.66
CA ALA A 76 -7.54 -2.29 3.95
C ALA A 76 -8.80 -1.52 4.33
N LEU A 77 -9.66 -1.22 3.34
CA LEU A 77 -10.91 -0.48 3.54
C LEU A 77 -11.81 -1.15 4.59
N GLY A 78 -11.85 -2.48 4.60
CA GLY A 78 -12.67 -3.29 5.51
C GLY A 78 -12.09 -3.48 6.91
N ASN A 79 -10.93 -2.90 7.24
CA ASN A 79 -10.35 -3.03 8.58
C ASN A 79 -11.20 -2.30 9.63
N GLN A 80 -11.69 -3.04 10.63
CA GLN A 80 -12.69 -2.57 11.62
C GLN A 80 -12.07 -1.89 12.85
N THR A 81 -10.85 -1.34 12.75
CA THR A 81 -10.30 -0.53 13.85
C THR A 81 -11.06 0.79 13.98
N LYS A 82 -11.13 1.32 15.20
CA LYS A 82 -11.80 2.59 15.51
C LYS A 82 -11.23 3.75 14.67
N GLU A 83 -9.91 3.78 14.54
CA GLU A 83 -9.18 4.82 13.83
C GLU A 83 -9.47 4.76 12.32
N ASN A 84 -9.46 3.56 11.74
CA ASN A 84 -9.80 3.37 10.34
C ASN A 84 -11.26 3.73 10.06
N THR A 85 -12.19 3.26 10.88
CA THR A 85 -13.61 3.57 10.73
C THR A 85 -13.85 5.09 10.76
N LYS A 86 -13.23 5.80 11.72
CA LYS A 86 -13.31 7.26 11.82
C LYS A 86 -12.77 7.95 10.55
N PHE A 87 -11.61 7.51 10.06
CA PHE A 87 -11.00 8.04 8.84
C PHE A 87 -11.90 7.82 7.62
N VAL A 88 -12.37 6.58 7.40
CA VAL A 88 -13.21 6.22 6.24
C VAL A 88 -14.51 7.02 6.23
N VAL A 89 -15.18 7.18 7.37
CA VAL A 89 -16.40 7.98 7.48
C VAL A 89 -16.14 9.44 7.13
N ALA A 90 -15.13 10.06 7.75
CA ALA A 90 -14.79 11.47 7.51
C ALA A 90 -14.36 11.72 6.05
N TYR A 91 -13.57 10.83 5.48
CA TYR A 91 -13.13 10.91 4.08
C TYR A 91 -14.32 10.82 3.13
N THR A 92 -15.20 9.81 3.31
CA THR A 92 -16.38 9.59 2.46
C THR A 92 -17.36 10.75 2.55
N GLN A 93 -17.56 11.31 3.74
CA GLN A 93 -18.41 12.50 3.92
C GLN A 93 -17.87 13.70 3.16
N LYS A 94 -16.55 13.92 3.17
CA LYS A 94 -15.90 15.05 2.52
C LYS A 94 -15.80 14.90 1.01
N TYR A 95 -15.36 13.74 0.53
CA TYR A 95 -15.00 13.54 -0.88
C TYR A 95 -16.05 12.77 -1.69
N LYS A 96 -17.13 12.28 -1.05
CA LYS A 96 -18.21 11.51 -1.66
C LYS A 96 -17.75 10.23 -2.38
N SER A 97 -16.60 9.71 -1.98
CA SER A 97 -15.98 8.48 -2.49
C SER A 97 -15.25 7.75 -1.38
N ALA A 98 -15.08 6.44 -1.52
CA ALA A 98 -14.27 5.68 -0.58
C ALA A 98 -12.78 6.09 -0.68
N PRO A 99 -12.06 6.13 0.45
CA PRO A 99 -10.61 6.31 0.42
C PRO A 99 -9.91 5.09 -0.15
N ASP A 100 -8.66 5.29 -0.58
CA ASP A 100 -7.71 4.23 -0.87
C ASP A 100 -6.58 4.20 0.18
N GLN A 101 -5.67 3.23 0.04
CA GLN A 101 -4.53 3.11 0.96
C GLN A 101 -3.62 4.34 0.95
N PHE A 102 -3.45 5.00 -0.20
CA PHE A 102 -2.58 6.17 -0.32
C PHE A 102 -3.15 7.36 0.45
N GLY A 103 -4.48 7.54 0.39
CA GLY A 103 -5.20 8.51 1.22
C GLY A 103 -5.07 8.22 2.71
N ALA A 104 -5.18 6.96 3.13
CA ALA A 104 -5.01 6.56 4.53
C ALA A 104 -3.58 6.78 5.02
N GLN A 105 -2.59 6.39 4.22
CA GLN A 105 -1.17 6.60 4.54
C GLN A 105 -0.79 8.08 4.61
N ALA A 106 -1.29 8.90 3.67
CA ALA A 106 -1.05 10.34 3.68
C ALA A 106 -1.69 11.01 4.91
N TYR A 107 -2.89 10.59 5.28
CA TYR A 107 -3.56 11.07 6.50
C TYR A 107 -2.73 10.78 7.75
N ASP A 108 -2.27 9.55 7.93
CA ASP A 108 -1.43 9.17 9.07
C ASP A 108 -0.06 9.85 9.03
N ALA A 109 0.56 9.98 7.86
CA ALA A 109 1.83 10.69 7.71
C ALA A 109 1.73 12.16 8.16
N MET A 110 0.64 12.85 7.82
CA MET A 110 0.41 14.22 8.28
C MET A 110 0.22 14.30 9.80
N ASN A 111 -0.48 13.34 10.40
CA ASN A 111 -0.63 13.29 11.87
C ASN A 111 0.72 13.01 12.56
N ILE A 112 1.56 12.15 11.99
CA ILE A 112 2.91 11.87 12.50
C ILE A 112 3.79 13.13 12.44
N VAL A 113 3.77 13.84 11.30
CA VAL A 113 4.51 15.10 11.13
C VAL A 113 4.00 16.17 12.11
N ALA A 114 2.69 16.31 12.26
CA ALA A 114 2.09 17.26 13.22
C ALA A 114 2.51 16.94 14.67
N ALA A 115 2.52 15.65 15.04
CA ALA A 115 2.98 15.22 16.36
C ALA A 115 4.47 15.51 16.60
N ALA A 116 5.32 15.36 15.56
CA ALA A 116 6.74 15.70 15.64
C ALA A 116 6.94 17.22 15.75
N LEU A 117 6.21 18.01 14.96
CA LEU A 117 6.24 19.49 15.04
C LEU A 117 5.84 20.02 16.41
N GLY A 118 4.86 19.37 17.06
CA GLY A 118 4.46 19.73 18.42
C GLY A 118 5.55 19.50 19.49
N LYS A 119 6.61 18.74 19.16
CA LYS A 119 7.74 18.44 20.07
C LYS A 119 8.95 19.36 19.89
N ILE A 120 8.96 20.21 18.88
CA ILE A 120 10.08 21.11 18.55
C ILE A 120 9.67 22.56 18.63
N LYS A 121 10.64 23.44 18.83
CA LYS A 121 10.48 24.89 18.70
C LYS A 121 11.05 25.32 17.36
N LEU A 122 10.22 25.93 16.53
CA LEU A 122 10.67 26.47 15.25
C LEU A 122 11.51 27.73 15.48
N SER A 123 12.63 27.81 14.75
CA SER A 123 13.57 28.93 14.84
C SER A 123 13.33 30.01 13.77
N GLY A 124 12.57 29.68 12.72
CA GLY A 124 12.40 30.48 11.51
C GLY A 124 13.53 30.29 10.49
N ASN A 125 14.56 29.51 10.82
CA ASN A 125 15.57 29.07 9.86
C ASN A 125 15.16 27.71 9.28
N LEU A 126 14.90 27.65 7.99
CA LEU A 126 14.32 26.47 7.33
C LEU A 126 15.19 25.22 7.48
N ASP A 127 16.52 25.34 7.36
CA ASP A 127 17.42 24.18 7.43
C ASP A 127 17.54 23.66 8.88
N ALA A 128 17.61 24.56 9.84
CA ALA A 128 17.59 24.20 11.26
C ALA A 128 16.26 23.54 11.65
N ASP A 129 15.15 24.09 11.18
CA ASP A 129 13.82 23.58 11.50
C ASP A 129 13.55 22.21 10.85
N ARG A 130 13.99 21.99 9.61
CA ARG A 130 13.96 20.68 8.93
C ARG A 130 14.81 19.65 9.66
N LYS A 131 15.99 20.05 10.13
CA LYS A 131 16.86 19.16 10.92
C LYS A 131 16.17 18.80 12.24
N ALA A 132 15.64 19.77 12.97
CA ALA A 132 14.92 19.53 14.21
C ALA A 132 13.71 18.59 14.04
N LEU A 133 12.92 18.79 12.97
CA LEU A 133 11.80 17.91 12.63
C LEU A 133 12.28 16.49 12.33
N ARG A 134 13.29 16.33 11.48
CA ARG A 134 13.87 15.02 11.16
C ARG A 134 14.34 14.28 12.41
N ASP A 135 15.00 14.99 13.32
CA ASP A 135 15.55 14.42 14.54
C ASP A 135 14.45 14.07 15.56
N ALA A 136 13.27 14.74 15.50
CA ALA A 136 12.12 14.46 16.36
C ALA A 136 11.25 13.28 15.87
N LEU A 137 11.21 13.02 14.55
CA LEU A 137 10.35 11.99 13.95
C LEU A 137 10.55 10.59 14.55
N PRO A 138 11.79 10.08 14.79
CA PRO A 138 11.99 8.73 15.32
C PRO A 138 11.36 8.45 16.68
N ALA A 139 11.10 9.50 17.47
CA ALA A 139 10.45 9.41 18.78
C ALA A 139 8.91 9.48 18.72
N VAL A 140 8.33 9.56 17.51
CA VAL A 140 6.88 9.56 17.33
C VAL A 140 6.37 8.12 17.24
N THR A 141 5.36 7.81 18.06
CA THR A 141 4.49 6.65 17.89
C THR A 141 3.11 7.15 17.50
N HIS A 142 2.42 6.44 16.64
CA HIS A 142 1.11 6.81 16.15
C HIS A 142 0.22 5.57 16.02
N THR A 143 -1.07 5.72 16.27
CA THR A 143 -2.08 4.71 15.92
C THR A 143 -3.15 5.42 15.11
N GLY A 144 -3.18 5.12 13.82
CA GLY A 144 -4.02 5.82 12.86
C GLY A 144 -4.86 4.89 12.02
N ALA A 145 -5.31 5.39 10.87
CA ALA A 145 -6.11 4.63 9.92
C ALA A 145 -5.38 3.38 9.41
N THR A 146 -4.05 3.43 9.33
CA THR A 146 -3.20 2.30 8.90
C THR A 146 -2.77 1.41 10.08
N GLY A 147 -3.29 1.66 11.29
CA GLY A 147 -2.96 0.91 12.50
C GLY A 147 -1.78 1.48 13.27
N PRO A 148 -1.17 0.68 14.16
CA PRO A 148 -0.03 1.10 14.95
C PRO A 148 1.21 1.36 14.09
N PHE A 149 1.87 2.47 14.34
CA PHE A 149 3.07 2.92 13.63
C PHE A 149 4.17 3.32 14.61
N LYS A 150 5.40 2.95 14.30
CA LYS A 150 6.62 3.43 14.97
C LYS A 150 7.81 3.39 14.02
N PHE A 151 8.83 4.14 14.36
CA PHE A 151 10.13 4.02 13.69
C PHE A 151 11.01 2.97 14.38
N ARG A 152 11.80 2.26 13.59
CA ARG A 152 12.88 1.39 14.04
C ARG A 152 14.18 1.85 13.40
N GLN A 153 15.25 1.92 14.19
CA GLN A 153 16.56 2.21 13.63
C GLN A 153 16.98 1.09 12.66
N ALA A 154 17.29 1.48 11.44
CA ALA A 154 17.86 0.58 10.45
C ALA A 154 19.37 0.52 10.59
N MET A 155 19.94 -0.66 10.38
CA MET A 155 21.39 -0.89 10.43
C MET A 155 21.92 -1.11 9.02
N GLY A 156 23.03 -0.46 8.70
CA GLY A 156 23.76 -0.70 7.46
C GLY A 156 24.44 -2.06 7.42
N LYS A 157 24.95 -2.44 6.26
CA LYS A 157 25.72 -3.69 6.10
C LYS A 157 27.02 -3.71 6.93
N ASP A 158 27.52 -2.55 7.30
CA ASP A 158 28.69 -2.33 8.15
C ASP A 158 28.35 -2.37 9.67
N GLY A 159 27.10 -2.66 10.02
CA GLY A 159 26.64 -2.70 11.40
C GLY A 159 26.44 -1.31 12.03
N LYS A 160 26.52 -0.23 11.29
CA LYS A 160 26.29 1.13 11.81
C LYS A 160 24.87 1.60 11.53
N PRO A 161 24.34 2.56 12.32
CA PRO A 161 23.05 3.19 12.04
C PRO A 161 23.00 3.80 10.64
N ALA A 162 22.01 3.38 9.84
CA ALA A 162 21.81 3.82 8.46
C ALA A 162 20.53 4.64 8.25
N GLY A 163 19.81 4.94 9.32
CA GLY A 163 18.55 5.68 9.27
C GLY A 163 17.45 5.00 10.07
N TYR A 164 16.21 5.17 9.63
CA TYR A 164 15.03 4.61 10.30
C TYR A 164 14.06 4.00 9.30
N ASP A 165 13.51 2.85 9.66
CA ASP A 165 12.43 2.19 8.94
C ASP A 165 11.08 2.46 9.60
N ALA A 166 10.05 2.65 8.80
CA ALA A 166 8.67 2.60 9.24
C ALA A 166 8.26 1.16 9.57
N GLN A 167 7.71 0.96 10.75
CA GLN A 167 7.21 -0.34 11.19
C GLN A 167 5.69 -0.30 11.22
N GLN A 168 5.07 -1.08 10.34
CA GLN A 168 3.62 -1.29 10.25
C GLN A 168 3.31 -2.77 10.03
N ALA A 169 2.17 -3.23 10.53
CA ALA A 169 1.66 -4.56 10.22
C ALA A 169 1.15 -4.60 8.76
N ALA A 170 1.39 -5.72 8.10
CA ALA A 170 0.78 -5.98 6.80
C ALA A 170 -0.59 -6.66 6.97
N ILE A 171 -1.54 -6.24 6.16
CA ILE A 171 -2.86 -6.87 6.00
C ILE A 171 -2.83 -7.58 4.65
N VAL A 172 -3.25 -8.84 4.62
CA VAL A 172 -3.45 -9.59 3.38
C VAL A 172 -4.91 -9.50 2.99
N SER A 173 -5.16 -9.08 1.76
CA SER A 173 -6.51 -9.03 1.20
C SER A 173 -6.56 -9.82 -0.10
N VAL A 174 -7.69 -10.43 -0.40
CA VAL A 174 -7.95 -11.14 -1.66
C VAL A 174 -9.15 -10.52 -2.38
N THR A 175 -9.09 -10.47 -3.70
CA THR A 175 -10.21 -10.01 -4.53
C THR A 175 -11.10 -11.18 -4.92
N GLN A 176 -12.41 -11.00 -4.71
CA GLN A 176 -13.43 -11.94 -5.14
C GLN A 176 -14.75 -11.23 -5.37
N GLY A 177 -15.39 -11.47 -6.51
CA GLY A 177 -16.72 -10.94 -6.82
C GLY A 177 -16.80 -9.42 -6.76
N GLY A 178 -15.75 -8.72 -7.26
CA GLY A 178 -15.72 -7.26 -7.34
C GLY A 178 -15.43 -6.54 -6.02
N LYS A 179 -14.87 -7.21 -5.02
CA LYS A 179 -14.51 -6.61 -3.73
C LYS A 179 -13.24 -7.23 -3.14
N TYR A 180 -12.59 -6.49 -2.24
CA TYR A 180 -11.54 -7.03 -1.37
C TYR A 180 -12.13 -7.65 -0.11
N SER A 181 -11.61 -8.80 0.28
CA SER A 181 -11.82 -9.44 1.58
C SER A 181 -10.50 -9.54 2.32
N ILE A 182 -10.49 -9.29 3.62
CA ILE A 182 -9.30 -9.48 4.46
C ILE A 182 -9.18 -10.96 4.79
N GLU A 183 -8.00 -11.52 4.50
CA GLU A 183 -7.66 -12.88 4.94
C GLU A 183 -7.25 -12.86 6.41
N LYS A 184 -7.68 -13.90 7.12
CA LYS A 184 -7.43 -14.07 8.56
C LYS A 184 -6.33 -15.08 8.82
#